data_658c216a88806ca2729381323670e240
#
_entry.id   658c216a88806ca2729381323670e240
#
_cell.length_a   1.000
_cell.length_b   1.000
_cell.length_c   1.000
_cell.angle_alpha   90.00
_cell.angle_beta   90.00
_cell.angle_gamma   90.00
#
_symmetry.space_group_name_H-M   'P 1'
#
loop_
_entity.id
_entity.type
_entity.pdbx_description
1 polymer ?
#
loop_
_entity_poly.entity_id
_entity_poly.type
_entity_poly.pdbx_seq_one_letter_code
_entity_poly.pdbx_strand_id
1 'polypeptide(L)'
;MSSLRITKIEVHEFTFPMNDVGKDYNGFNLVYEKGSTQTGYAYAMKIHTNEGVTGEYVGGDSPSFAELNMFANYLIGKDPLQRELIYNDVKRAMRKYDKMGLGPVDIALWDLAGKLYNAPIYELLGGWRTKLKCYASTMHGDRNGGLDSPEAFA
;
A
#
# COMPACT_ATOMS: atom_id res chain seq x y z
N MET A 1 22.88 -5.37 19.50
CA MET A 1 21.71 -4.67 18.92
C MET A 1 22.17 -4.07 17.61
N SER A 2 21.34 -4.14 16.56
CA SER A 2 21.64 -3.51 15.26
C SER A 2 21.89 -2.01 15.43
N SER A 3 22.86 -1.45 14.67
CA SER A 3 23.07 0.02 14.56
C SER A 3 22.12 0.67 13.58
N LEU A 4 21.34 -0.14 12.84
CA LEU A 4 20.44 0.31 11.79
C LEU A 4 19.27 1.14 12.38
N ARG A 5 19.06 2.32 11.83
CA ARG A 5 18.01 3.25 12.31
C ARG A 5 17.29 3.89 11.14
N ILE A 6 15.97 4.02 11.27
CA ILE A 6 15.16 4.84 10.35
C ILE A 6 15.54 6.31 10.54
N THR A 7 15.89 6.97 9.45
CA THR A 7 16.33 8.38 9.45
C THR A 7 15.33 9.33 8.82
N LYS A 8 14.56 8.84 7.83
CA LYS A 8 13.62 9.66 7.08
C LYS A 8 12.50 8.79 6.49
N ILE A 9 11.31 9.34 6.39
CA ILE A 9 10.20 8.78 5.63
C ILE A 9 9.81 9.80 4.57
N GLU A 10 9.72 9.38 3.33
CA GLU A 10 9.23 10.16 2.20
C GLU A 10 7.92 9.56 1.69
N VAL A 11 6.97 10.43 1.39
CA VAL A 11 5.71 10.06 0.74
C VAL A 11 5.56 10.94 -0.49
N HIS A 12 5.28 10.32 -1.61
CA HIS A 12 5.03 10.97 -2.89
C HIS A 12 3.62 10.61 -3.36
N GLU A 13 2.84 11.62 -3.71
CA GLU A 13 1.54 11.46 -4.33
C GLU A 13 1.65 11.76 -5.82
N PHE A 14 1.04 10.90 -6.64
CA PHE A 14 0.94 11.08 -8.09
C PHE A 14 -0.51 11.07 -8.50
N THR A 15 -0.82 11.79 -9.54
CA THR A 15 -2.11 11.73 -10.21
C THR A 15 -1.95 11.26 -11.65
N PHE A 16 -2.95 10.51 -12.14
CA PHE A 16 -2.98 10.06 -13.53
C PHE A 16 -4.43 9.99 -14.05
N PRO A 17 -4.65 10.18 -15.35
CA PRO A 17 -5.97 10.03 -15.94
C PRO A 17 -6.34 8.54 -16.05
N MET A 18 -7.56 8.21 -15.64
CA MET A 18 -8.21 6.93 -15.92
C MET A 18 -9.27 7.15 -16.98
N ASN A 19 -8.97 6.76 -18.22
CA ASN A 19 -9.88 6.91 -19.34
C ASN A 19 -10.95 5.81 -19.35
N ASP A 20 -12.12 6.14 -19.92
CA ASP A 20 -13.29 5.26 -19.99
C ASP A 20 -13.80 4.80 -18.61
N VAL A 21 -13.60 5.64 -17.61
CA VAL A 21 -14.01 5.40 -16.23
C VAL A 21 -14.90 6.54 -15.75
N GLY A 22 -16.05 6.20 -15.21
CA GLY A 22 -16.98 7.09 -14.53
C GLY A 22 -17.21 6.67 -13.09
N LYS A 23 -18.25 7.21 -12.49
CA LYS A 23 -18.72 6.83 -11.15
C LYS A 23 -20.14 6.30 -11.19
N ASP A 24 -20.47 5.43 -10.24
CA ASP A 24 -21.84 4.95 -10.07
C ASP A 24 -22.83 6.08 -9.70
N TYR A 25 -24.09 5.75 -9.57
CA TYR A 25 -25.16 6.71 -9.27
C TYR A 25 -24.97 7.41 -7.91
N ASN A 26 -24.24 6.81 -6.99
CA ASN A 26 -23.90 7.40 -5.69
C ASN A 26 -22.64 8.26 -5.72
N GLY A 27 -21.83 8.16 -6.77
CA GLY A 27 -20.56 8.83 -6.89
C GLY A 27 -19.40 8.20 -6.09
N PHE A 28 -19.57 6.98 -5.57
CA PHE A 28 -18.55 6.31 -4.76
C PHE A 28 -17.72 5.30 -5.54
N ASN A 29 -18.37 4.44 -6.32
CA ASN A 29 -17.67 3.34 -6.98
C ASN A 29 -17.33 3.70 -8.42
N LEU A 30 -16.17 3.20 -8.88
CA LEU A 30 -15.77 3.32 -10.27
C LEU A 30 -16.56 2.33 -11.13
N VAL A 31 -16.98 2.80 -12.30
CA VAL A 31 -17.68 2.01 -13.32
C VAL A 31 -17.04 2.26 -14.68
N TYR A 32 -17.18 1.31 -15.61
CA TYR A 32 -16.81 1.54 -17.01
C TYR A 32 -17.78 2.56 -17.61
N GLU A 33 -17.25 3.59 -18.25
CA GLU A 33 -18.03 4.65 -18.89
C GLU A 33 -17.24 5.26 -20.05
N LYS A 34 -17.47 4.75 -21.25
CA LYS A 34 -16.74 5.16 -22.45
C LYS A 34 -16.79 6.68 -22.66
N GLY A 35 -15.62 7.28 -22.88
CA GLY A 35 -15.46 8.72 -23.10
C GLY A 35 -15.36 9.56 -21.83
N SER A 36 -15.62 8.98 -20.64
CA SER A 36 -15.42 9.65 -19.36
C SER A 36 -13.96 9.53 -18.90
N THR A 37 -13.53 10.45 -18.04
CA THR A 37 -12.20 10.42 -17.43
C THR A 37 -12.30 10.76 -15.95
N GLN A 38 -11.66 9.93 -15.11
CA GLN A 38 -11.49 10.21 -13.69
C GLN A 38 -10.01 10.43 -13.38
N THR A 39 -9.74 11.15 -12.30
CA THR A 39 -8.38 11.28 -11.78
C THR A 39 -8.09 10.11 -10.84
N GLY A 40 -7.10 9.30 -11.19
CA GLY A 40 -6.52 8.31 -10.30
C GLY A 40 -5.44 8.93 -9.43
N TYR A 41 -5.28 8.39 -8.23
CA TYR A 41 -4.24 8.76 -7.28
C TYR A 41 -3.41 7.53 -6.95
N ALA A 42 -2.11 7.70 -6.88
CA ALA A 42 -1.19 6.67 -6.42
C ALA A 42 -0.16 7.29 -5.46
N TYR A 43 0.30 6.48 -4.53
CA TYR A 43 1.24 6.89 -3.51
C TYR A 43 2.47 6.00 -3.57
N ALA A 44 3.64 6.58 -3.35
CA ALA A 44 4.87 5.84 -3.10
C ALA A 44 5.48 6.33 -1.78
N MET A 45 5.99 5.38 -1.01
CA MET A 45 6.66 5.66 0.25
C MET A 45 8.08 5.09 0.23
N LYS A 46 9.03 5.83 0.82
CA LYS A 46 10.39 5.36 1.10
C LYS A 46 10.70 5.54 2.58
N ILE A 47 11.21 4.48 3.19
CA ILE A 47 11.77 4.50 4.54
C ILE A 47 13.29 4.41 4.42
N HIS A 48 13.98 5.47 4.75
CA HIS A 48 15.43 5.58 4.69
C HIS A 48 16.09 5.17 6.00
N THR A 49 17.29 4.61 5.90
CA THR A 49 18.09 4.25 7.06
C THR A 49 19.45 4.96 7.05
N ASN A 50 20.11 4.98 8.20
CA ASN A 50 21.47 5.49 8.36
C ASN A 50 22.56 4.67 7.62
N GLU A 51 22.24 3.46 7.18
CA GLU A 51 23.15 2.58 6.43
C GLU A 51 22.87 2.56 4.92
N GLY A 52 21.96 3.44 4.43
CA GLY A 52 21.67 3.62 3.01
C GLY A 52 20.69 2.59 2.42
N VAL A 53 20.31 1.56 3.16
CA VAL A 53 19.23 0.65 2.74
C VAL A 53 17.91 1.34 2.89
N THR A 54 17.04 1.24 1.88
CA THR A 54 15.70 1.83 1.86
C THR A 54 14.63 0.77 1.71
N GLY A 55 13.55 0.91 2.47
CA GLY A 55 12.31 0.15 2.25
C GLY A 55 11.34 0.97 1.41
N GLU A 56 10.64 0.32 0.48
CA GLU A 56 9.75 0.98 -0.48
C GLU A 56 8.39 0.31 -0.53
N TYR A 57 7.37 1.13 -0.79
CA TYR A 57 6.00 0.69 -1.01
C TYR A 57 5.33 1.59 -2.05
N VAL A 58 4.56 1.01 -2.95
CA VAL A 58 3.69 1.74 -3.87
C VAL A 58 2.27 1.21 -3.74
N GLY A 59 1.32 2.10 -3.51
CA GLY A 59 -0.10 1.78 -3.31
C GLY A 59 -0.70 2.58 -2.15
N GLY A 60 -1.78 2.08 -1.60
CA GLY A 60 -2.53 2.79 -0.55
C GLY A 60 -3.40 3.93 -1.11
N ASP A 61 -3.93 4.70 -0.21
CA ASP A 61 -4.86 5.79 -0.48
C ASP A 61 -4.59 6.98 0.46
N SER A 62 -5.26 8.11 0.22
CA SER A 62 -5.13 9.30 1.06
C SER A 62 -5.38 9.04 2.55
N PRO A 63 -6.41 8.28 2.98
CA PRO A 63 -6.61 7.94 4.39
C PRO A 63 -5.41 7.21 5.00
N SER A 64 -4.82 6.25 4.30
CA SER A 64 -3.65 5.51 4.78
C SER A 64 -2.47 6.43 5.10
N PHE A 65 -2.19 7.41 4.23
CA PHE A 65 -1.07 8.34 4.44
C PHE A 65 -1.40 9.47 5.42
N ALA A 66 -2.67 9.84 5.55
CA ALA A 66 -3.10 10.72 6.63
C ALA A 66 -2.89 10.07 8.01
N GLU A 67 -3.23 8.79 8.16
CA GLU A 67 -2.97 8.03 9.38
C GLU A 67 -1.47 7.83 9.64
N LEU A 68 -0.66 7.56 8.61
CA LEU A 68 0.80 7.46 8.75
C LEU A 68 1.36 8.70 9.44
N ASN A 69 0.88 9.89 9.09
CA ASN A 69 1.34 11.15 9.67
C ASN A 69 1.15 11.22 11.19
N MET A 70 0.18 10.48 11.75
CA MET A 70 -0.07 10.45 13.20
C MET A 70 1.02 9.72 13.99
N PHE A 71 1.76 8.80 13.37
CA PHE A 71 2.79 8.02 14.04
C PHE A 71 4.16 8.03 13.35
N ALA A 72 4.32 8.75 12.25
CA ALA A 72 5.58 8.82 11.50
C ALA A 72 6.78 9.21 12.39
N ASN A 73 6.60 10.19 13.26
CA ASN A 73 7.64 10.62 14.20
C ASN A 73 8.09 9.51 15.16
N TYR A 74 7.19 8.58 15.54
CA TYR A 74 7.55 7.44 16.36
C TYR A 74 8.53 6.50 15.66
N LEU A 75 8.46 6.40 14.33
CA LEU A 75 9.31 5.51 13.54
C LEU A 75 10.76 6.01 13.43
N ILE A 76 10.97 7.31 13.48
CA ILE A 76 12.31 7.91 13.36
C ILE A 76 13.18 7.45 14.55
N GLY A 77 14.39 6.96 14.25
CA GLY A 77 15.33 6.41 15.22
C GLY A 77 15.05 4.98 15.66
N LYS A 78 13.96 4.35 15.21
CA LYS A 78 13.67 2.93 15.47
C LYS A 78 14.56 2.03 14.61
N ASP A 79 14.82 0.84 15.11
CA ASP A 79 15.41 -0.26 14.34
C ASP A 79 14.34 -0.84 13.41
N PRO A 80 14.48 -0.72 12.08
CA PRO A 80 13.48 -1.19 11.12
C PRO A 80 13.29 -2.71 11.12
N LEU A 81 14.22 -3.47 11.72
CA LEU A 81 14.10 -4.93 11.84
C LEU A 81 13.24 -5.37 13.03
N GLN A 82 12.95 -4.47 13.97
CA GLN A 82 12.04 -4.72 15.08
C GLN A 82 10.57 -4.55 14.64
N ARG A 83 10.19 -5.18 13.51
CA ARG A 83 8.87 -5.04 12.87
C ARG A 83 7.72 -5.36 13.83
N GLU A 84 7.83 -6.46 14.58
CA GLU A 84 6.80 -6.86 15.54
C GLU A 84 6.61 -5.84 16.67
N LEU A 85 7.69 -5.24 17.16
CA LEU A 85 7.62 -4.16 18.15
C LEU A 85 6.91 -2.93 17.56
N ILE A 86 7.34 -2.50 16.37
CA ILE A 86 6.74 -1.36 15.66
C ILE A 86 5.26 -1.62 15.41
N TYR A 87 4.92 -2.80 14.89
CA TYR A 87 3.53 -3.19 14.63
C TYR A 87 2.67 -3.12 15.89
N ASN A 88 3.11 -3.72 16.99
CA ASN A 88 2.35 -3.76 18.23
C ASN A 88 2.20 -2.39 18.88
N ASP A 89 3.25 -1.57 18.87
CA ASP A 89 3.20 -0.22 19.42
C ASP A 89 2.26 0.69 18.62
N VAL A 90 2.38 0.68 17.28
CA VAL A 90 1.51 1.48 16.40
C VAL A 90 0.07 0.98 16.48
N LYS A 91 -0.17 -0.33 16.43
CA LYS A 91 -1.51 -0.93 16.59
C LYS A 91 -2.18 -0.50 17.90
N ARG A 92 -1.41 -0.42 18.99
CA ARG A 92 -1.92 0.02 20.29
C ARG A 92 -2.19 1.52 20.31
N ALA A 93 -1.29 2.33 19.75
CA ALA A 93 -1.46 3.77 19.64
C ALA A 93 -2.70 4.13 18.81
N MET A 94 -2.87 3.44 17.68
CA MET A 94 -3.94 3.65 16.72
C MET A 94 -5.23 2.86 17.02
N ARG A 95 -5.44 2.40 18.26
CA ARG A 95 -6.58 1.53 18.63
C ARG A 95 -7.97 2.13 18.37
N LYS A 96 -8.07 3.45 18.23
CA LYS A 96 -9.31 4.18 17.94
C LYS A 96 -9.53 4.49 16.45
N TYR A 97 -8.60 4.08 15.60
CA TYR A 97 -8.57 4.33 14.16
C TYR A 97 -8.53 3.02 13.39
N ASP A 98 -8.72 3.08 12.08
CA ASP A 98 -8.76 1.90 11.21
C ASP A 98 -7.39 1.24 10.99
N LYS A 99 -6.31 1.94 11.29
CA LYS A 99 -4.91 1.46 11.16
C LYS A 99 -4.48 1.24 9.70
N MET A 100 -5.15 1.89 8.76
CA MET A 100 -4.82 1.78 7.33
C MET A 100 -3.39 2.23 7.02
N GLY A 101 -2.88 3.22 7.75
CA GLY A 101 -1.50 3.70 7.60
C GLY A 101 -0.43 2.72 8.07
N LEU A 102 -0.78 1.72 8.87
CA LEU A 102 0.17 0.70 9.34
C LEU A 102 0.59 -0.27 8.24
N GLY A 103 -0.34 -0.66 7.34
CA GLY A 103 -0.06 -1.58 6.24
C GLY A 103 1.09 -1.14 5.33
N PRO A 104 1.06 0.07 4.75
CA PRO A 104 2.17 0.62 3.95
C PRO A 104 3.52 0.58 4.66
N VAL A 105 3.56 0.93 5.95
CA VAL A 105 4.80 0.91 6.75
C VAL A 105 5.31 -0.52 6.92
N ASP A 106 4.44 -1.46 7.29
CA ASP A 106 4.83 -2.86 7.50
C ASP A 106 5.40 -3.47 6.21
N ILE A 107 4.74 -3.24 5.07
CA ILE A 107 5.22 -3.72 3.76
C ILE A 107 6.59 -3.10 3.42
N ALA A 108 6.79 -1.80 3.63
CA ALA A 108 8.07 -1.16 3.35
C ALA A 108 9.17 -1.67 4.30
N LEU A 109 8.87 -1.99 5.54
CA LEU A 109 9.83 -2.59 6.47
C LEU A 109 10.19 -4.03 6.08
N TRP A 110 9.25 -4.80 5.50
CA TRP A 110 9.54 -6.11 4.91
C TRP A 110 10.40 -6.00 3.65
N ASP A 111 10.13 -5.02 2.77
CA ASP A 111 10.96 -4.74 1.59
C ASP A 111 12.39 -4.39 1.99
N LEU A 112 12.56 -3.53 2.99
CA LEU A 112 13.85 -3.20 3.58
C LEU A 112 14.59 -4.44 4.08
N ALA A 113 13.91 -5.32 4.81
CA ALA A 113 14.48 -6.56 5.31
C ALA A 113 14.90 -7.50 4.16
N GLY A 114 14.06 -7.62 3.13
CA GLY A 114 14.38 -8.40 1.93
C GLY A 114 15.66 -7.92 1.24
N LYS A 115 15.79 -6.60 1.07
CA LYS A 115 17.00 -5.97 0.52
C LYS A 115 18.22 -6.19 1.41
N LEU A 116 18.08 -6.02 2.72
CA LEU A 116 19.18 -6.17 3.68
C LEU A 116 19.69 -7.61 3.72
N TYR A 117 18.80 -8.60 3.71
CA TYR A 117 19.14 -10.02 3.75
C TYR A 117 19.40 -10.62 2.36
N ASN A 118 19.22 -9.83 1.28
CA ASN A 118 19.30 -10.29 -0.10
C ASN A 118 18.42 -11.54 -0.34
N ALA A 119 17.22 -11.52 0.17
CA ALA A 119 16.26 -12.62 0.11
C ALA A 119 14.86 -12.10 -0.24
N PRO A 120 14.11 -12.78 -1.09
CA PRO A 120 12.72 -12.40 -1.39
C PRO A 120 11.85 -12.55 -0.13
N ILE A 121 10.88 -11.65 0.01
CA ILE A 121 10.03 -11.58 1.20
C ILE A 121 9.30 -12.91 1.44
N TYR A 122 8.84 -13.60 0.38
CA TYR A 122 8.12 -14.86 0.55
C TYR A 122 9.00 -15.94 1.21
N GLU A 123 10.32 -15.94 1.00
CA GLU A 123 11.26 -16.83 1.68
C GLU A 123 11.43 -16.45 3.14
N LEU A 124 11.56 -15.15 3.44
CA LEU A 124 11.62 -14.66 4.82
C LEU A 124 10.35 -14.98 5.61
N LEU A 125 9.22 -15.14 4.93
CA LEU A 125 7.93 -15.55 5.50
C LEU A 125 7.70 -17.07 5.53
N GLY A 126 8.71 -17.88 5.16
CA GLY A 126 8.67 -19.34 5.24
C GLY A 126 8.40 -20.07 3.92
N GLY A 127 8.24 -19.36 2.80
CA GLY A 127 8.31 -19.95 1.46
C GLY A 127 7.23 -20.98 1.11
N TRP A 128 6.01 -20.83 1.65
CA TRP A 128 4.99 -21.88 1.51
C TRP A 128 4.48 -22.09 0.07
N ARG A 129 4.33 -21.01 -0.73
CA ARG A 129 3.83 -21.11 -2.10
C ARG A 129 4.64 -20.27 -3.07
N THR A 130 5.01 -20.87 -4.21
CA THR A 130 5.69 -20.18 -5.32
C THR A 130 4.73 -19.79 -6.45
N LYS A 131 3.49 -20.33 -6.45
CA LYS A 131 2.44 -20.01 -7.41
C LYS A 131 1.14 -19.74 -6.67
N LEU A 132 0.49 -18.62 -6.99
CA LEU A 132 -0.78 -18.20 -6.44
C LEU A 132 -1.84 -18.16 -7.54
N LYS A 133 -3.08 -18.54 -7.20
CA LYS A 133 -4.24 -18.26 -8.05
C LYS A 133 -4.56 -16.78 -7.96
N CYS A 134 -4.79 -16.15 -9.09
CA CYS A 134 -5.23 -14.78 -9.19
C CYS A 134 -6.68 -14.72 -9.68
N TYR A 135 -7.35 -13.62 -9.38
CA TYR A 135 -8.60 -13.23 -10.02
C TYR A 135 -8.44 -11.82 -10.60
N ALA A 136 -9.19 -11.50 -11.64
CA ALA A 136 -9.28 -10.15 -12.13
C ALA A 136 -10.23 -9.36 -11.24
N SER A 137 -9.78 -8.23 -10.70
CA SER A 137 -10.65 -7.27 -10.03
C SER A 137 -11.20 -6.31 -11.08
N THR A 138 -12.51 -6.31 -11.28
CA THR A 138 -13.21 -5.47 -12.25
C THR A 138 -13.89 -4.30 -11.54
N MET A 139 -14.32 -3.29 -12.31
CA MET A 139 -15.11 -2.19 -11.78
C MET A 139 -16.55 -2.64 -11.45
N HIS A 140 -17.30 -1.80 -10.72
CA HIS A 140 -18.62 -2.12 -10.17
C HIS A 140 -19.75 -2.15 -11.19
N GLY A 141 -19.49 -1.92 -12.47
CA GLY A 141 -20.48 -1.96 -13.52
C GLY A 141 -20.02 -1.29 -14.80
N ASP A 142 -20.89 -1.33 -15.82
CA ASP A 142 -20.70 -0.68 -17.11
C ASP A 142 -21.92 0.19 -17.44
N ARG A 143 -21.73 1.52 -17.49
CA ARG A 143 -22.79 2.46 -17.82
C ARG A 143 -23.26 2.38 -19.27
N ASN A 144 -22.39 1.97 -20.15
CA ASN A 144 -22.69 1.85 -21.58
C ASN A 144 -23.41 0.54 -21.91
N GLY A 145 -23.51 -0.38 -20.92
CA GLY A 145 -24.07 -1.71 -21.08
C GLY A 145 -23.10 -2.68 -21.76
N GLY A 146 -23.30 -3.97 -21.55
CA GLY A 146 -22.50 -5.02 -22.12
C GLY A 146 -21.70 -5.83 -21.10
N LEU A 147 -21.25 -5.23 -20.01
CA LEU A 147 -20.59 -5.91 -18.89
C LEU A 147 -21.57 -6.02 -17.71
N ASP A 148 -22.69 -6.70 -17.92
CA ASP A 148 -23.80 -6.84 -16.97
C ASP A 148 -23.97 -8.26 -16.42
N SER A 149 -23.11 -9.19 -16.83
CA SER A 149 -23.10 -10.58 -16.36
C SER A 149 -21.67 -11.09 -16.13
N PRO A 150 -21.49 -12.14 -15.32
CA PRO A 150 -20.18 -12.77 -15.13
C PRO A 150 -19.56 -13.25 -16.45
N GLU A 151 -20.35 -13.73 -17.39
CA GLU A 151 -19.90 -14.21 -18.69
C GLU A 151 -19.38 -13.07 -19.57
N ALA A 152 -20.00 -11.89 -19.46
CA ALA A 152 -19.57 -10.71 -20.22
C ALA A 152 -18.23 -10.15 -19.69
N PHE A 153 -17.90 -10.37 -18.40
CA PHE A 153 -16.61 -10.01 -17.82
C PHE A 153 -15.50 -11.03 -18.10
N ALA A 154 -15.84 -12.25 -18.44
CA ALA A 154 -14.88 -13.34 -18.73
C ALA A 154 -14.30 -13.26 -20.13
#